data_187827d1d0f7555df5d5dd38ef9c2925
#
_entry.id   187827d1d0f7555df5d5dd38ef9c2925
#
_cell.length_a   1.000
_cell.length_b   1.000
_cell.length_c   1.000
_cell.angle_alpha   90.00
_cell.angle_beta   90.00
_cell.angle_gamma   90.00
#
_symmetry.space_group_name_H-M   'P 1'
#
loop_
_entity.id
_entity.type
_entity.pdbx_description
1 polymer ?
#
loop_
_entity_poly.entity_id
_entity_poly.type
_entity_poly.pdbx_seq_one_letter_code
_entity_poly.pdbx_strand_id
1 'polypeptide(L)'
;YHEMITHVPMAVHPAVRRVLVVGGGDGGTVRELCRYEQIEKIDMVEIDELVVEVSKELLPFTSSALTDPRVTLYFQDGVEYIKNCSTKYDSIIVDSTDPIGTGEGLFTREFYQGCFDALSHDGIMVNQHEGPFYEEDARACQRAHARIVEVFPISRVYQANIPTYASGHWLFGFASKKYHPVRDLQAEAWESLGLETR
;
A
#
# COMPACT_ATOMS: atom_id res chain seq x y z
N TYR A 1 9.29 1.98 -7.13
CA TYR A 1 8.54 2.06 -5.88
C TYR A 1 7.15 1.44 -6.04
N HIS A 2 6.29 1.98 -6.91
CA HIS A 2 4.90 1.56 -7.08
C HIS A 2 4.75 0.06 -7.41
N GLU A 3 5.63 -0.48 -8.22
CA GLU A 3 5.68 -1.92 -8.51
C GLU A 3 5.93 -2.74 -7.24
N MET A 4 6.87 -2.31 -6.40
CA MET A 4 7.25 -3.06 -5.19
C MET A 4 6.17 -3.02 -4.12
N ILE A 5 5.50 -1.90 -3.92
CA ILE A 5 4.43 -1.80 -2.93
C ILE A 5 3.17 -2.55 -3.39
N THR A 6 2.93 -2.64 -4.71
CA THR A 6 1.75 -3.27 -5.30
C THR A 6 1.94 -4.76 -5.55
N HIS A 7 2.99 -5.15 -6.29
CA HIS A 7 3.07 -6.52 -6.80
C HIS A 7 3.43 -7.56 -5.72
N VAL A 8 4.13 -7.17 -4.66
CA VAL A 8 4.48 -8.11 -3.59
C VAL A 8 3.23 -8.71 -2.91
N PRO A 9 2.25 -7.94 -2.40
CA PRO A 9 1.03 -8.52 -1.85
C PRO A 9 0.19 -9.26 -2.90
N MET A 10 0.15 -8.77 -4.15
CA MET A 10 -0.61 -9.39 -5.25
C MET A 10 -0.04 -10.74 -5.67
N ALA A 11 1.28 -10.94 -5.57
CA ALA A 11 1.94 -12.21 -5.87
C ALA A 11 1.75 -13.27 -4.75
N VAL A 12 1.22 -12.87 -3.60
CA VAL A 12 1.04 -13.75 -2.43
C VAL A 12 -0.43 -14.09 -2.19
N HIS A 13 -1.32 -13.11 -2.32
CA HIS A 13 -2.76 -13.33 -2.10
C HIS A 13 -3.41 -13.88 -3.38
N PRO A 14 -4.04 -15.08 -3.36
CA PRO A 14 -4.50 -15.74 -4.58
C PRO A 14 -5.71 -15.09 -5.24
N ALA A 15 -6.46 -14.24 -4.54
CA ALA A 15 -7.76 -13.76 -5.01
C ALA A 15 -8.10 -12.35 -4.52
N VAL A 16 -7.24 -11.37 -4.82
CA VAL A 16 -7.51 -9.95 -4.50
C VAL A 16 -8.55 -9.40 -5.47
N ARG A 17 -9.67 -8.90 -4.94
CA ARG A 17 -10.76 -8.27 -5.70
C ARG A 17 -11.02 -6.83 -5.28
N ARG A 18 -10.87 -6.52 -3.99
CA ARG A 18 -11.10 -5.18 -3.43
C ARG A 18 -9.85 -4.67 -2.75
N VAL A 19 -9.40 -3.52 -3.18
CA VAL A 19 -8.18 -2.89 -2.66
C VAL A 19 -8.51 -1.49 -2.13
N LEU A 20 -7.92 -1.18 -0.99
CA LEU A 20 -7.86 0.19 -0.48
C LEU A 20 -6.43 0.69 -0.64
N VAL A 21 -6.28 1.89 -1.18
CA VAL A 21 -5.04 2.66 -1.20
C VAL A 21 -5.22 3.87 -0.30
N VAL A 22 -4.35 4.04 0.69
CA VAL A 22 -4.31 5.21 1.57
C VAL A 22 -3.10 6.04 1.19
N GLY A 23 -3.34 7.26 0.71
CA GLY A 23 -2.35 8.09 0.04
C GLY A 23 -2.23 7.75 -1.44
N GLY A 24 -1.05 7.91 -2.00
CA GLY A 24 -0.76 7.57 -3.40
C GLY A 24 -1.35 8.55 -4.42
N GLY A 25 -1.47 9.83 -4.06
CA GLY A 25 -2.11 10.87 -4.87
C GLY A 25 -1.55 11.07 -6.28
N ASP A 26 -0.33 10.60 -6.55
CA ASP A 26 0.26 10.58 -7.89
C ASP A 26 -0.33 9.51 -8.82
N GLY A 27 -1.07 8.55 -8.27
CA GLY A 27 -1.76 7.49 -9.00
C GLY A 27 -0.91 6.28 -9.39
N GLY A 28 0.37 6.27 -9.07
CA GLY A 28 1.28 5.20 -9.50
C GLY A 28 0.92 3.83 -8.94
N THR A 29 0.54 3.75 -7.68
CA THR A 29 0.04 2.51 -7.05
C THR A 29 -1.26 2.04 -7.68
N VAL A 30 -2.20 2.96 -7.95
CA VAL A 30 -3.46 2.65 -8.64
C VAL A 30 -3.21 2.16 -10.06
N ARG A 31 -2.26 2.76 -10.78
CA ARG A 31 -1.84 2.31 -12.11
C ARG A 31 -1.39 0.84 -12.09
N GLU A 32 -0.56 0.45 -11.14
CA GLU A 32 -0.10 -0.94 -11.05
C GLU A 32 -1.23 -1.90 -10.66
N LEU A 33 -2.15 -1.48 -9.78
CA LEU A 33 -3.33 -2.26 -9.43
C LEU A 33 -4.28 -2.47 -10.60
N CYS A 34 -4.48 -1.46 -11.45
CA CYS A 34 -5.35 -1.53 -12.62
C CYS A 34 -4.88 -2.55 -13.68
N ARG A 35 -3.63 -3.01 -13.62
CA ARG A 35 -3.10 -4.07 -14.48
C ARG A 35 -3.66 -5.47 -14.15
N TYR A 36 -4.30 -5.63 -13.00
CA TYR A 36 -4.92 -6.87 -12.57
C TYR A 36 -6.39 -6.90 -12.92
N GLU A 37 -6.76 -7.73 -13.90
CA GLU A 37 -8.16 -7.84 -14.39
C GLU A 37 -9.12 -8.34 -13.32
N GLN A 38 -8.63 -9.18 -12.38
CA GLN A 38 -9.46 -9.71 -11.30
C GLN A 38 -9.85 -8.69 -10.23
N ILE A 39 -9.23 -7.52 -10.18
CA ILE A 39 -9.61 -6.45 -9.26
C ILE A 39 -10.92 -5.84 -9.72
N GLU A 40 -11.92 -5.88 -8.86
CA GLU A 40 -13.27 -5.36 -9.11
C GLU A 40 -13.43 -3.92 -8.62
N LYS A 41 -12.70 -3.54 -7.57
CA LYS A 41 -12.83 -2.24 -6.91
C LYS A 41 -11.53 -1.79 -6.29
N ILE A 42 -11.20 -0.52 -6.53
CA ILE A 42 -10.09 0.19 -5.90
C ILE A 42 -10.66 1.46 -5.27
N ASP A 43 -10.65 1.54 -3.95
CA ASP A 43 -10.92 2.76 -3.23
C ASP A 43 -9.58 3.42 -2.89
N MET A 44 -9.42 4.70 -3.25
CA MET A 44 -8.22 5.48 -2.95
C MET A 44 -8.61 6.67 -2.07
N VAL A 45 -7.95 6.80 -0.94
CA VAL A 45 -8.19 7.87 0.04
C VAL A 45 -6.96 8.75 0.11
N GLU A 46 -7.09 9.97 -0.41
CA GLU A 46 -6.04 10.99 -0.40
C GLU A 46 -6.52 12.21 0.37
N ILE A 47 -5.67 12.74 1.23
CA ILE A 47 -6.03 13.88 2.07
C ILE A 47 -6.02 15.20 1.28
N ASP A 48 -5.18 15.28 0.26
CA ASP A 48 -4.98 16.48 -0.55
C ASP A 48 -5.47 16.29 -1.99
N GLU A 49 -6.67 16.82 -2.29
CA GLU A 49 -7.25 16.79 -3.63
C GLU A 49 -6.35 17.47 -4.67
N LEU A 50 -5.65 18.54 -4.28
CA LEU A 50 -4.78 19.28 -5.19
C LEU A 50 -3.62 18.42 -5.71
N VAL A 51 -3.08 17.51 -4.89
CA VAL A 51 -2.04 16.56 -5.32
C VAL A 51 -2.56 15.71 -6.48
N VAL A 52 -3.80 15.21 -6.38
CA VAL A 52 -4.41 14.40 -7.45
C VAL A 52 -4.66 15.22 -8.72
N GLU A 53 -5.16 16.45 -8.59
CA GLU A 53 -5.42 17.34 -9.72
C GLU A 53 -4.12 17.67 -10.47
N VAL A 54 -3.09 18.10 -9.74
CA VAL A 54 -1.78 18.43 -10.31
C VAL A 54 -1.13 17.20 -10.94
N SER A 55 -1.28 16.03 -10.32
CA SER A 55 -0.74 14.78 -10.88
C SER A 55 -1.45 14.39 -12.18
N LYS A 56 -2.75 14.60 -12.30
CA LYS A 56 -3.48 14.39 -13.57
C LYS A 56 -2.99 15.29 -14.70
N GLU A 57 -2.60 16.50 -14.37
CA GLU A 57 -2.10 17.47 -15.35
C GLU A 57 -0.62 17.22 -15.72
N LEU A 58 0.23 17.06 -14.71
CA LEU A 58 1.68 17.07 -14.89
C LEU A 58 2.33 15.68 -14.92
N LEU A 59 1.67 14.66 -14.39
CA LEU A 59 2.16 13.29 -14.29
C LEU A 59 1.21 12.26 -14.92
N PRO A 60 0.80 12.44 -16.19
CA PRO A 60 -0.16 11.53 -16.84
C PRO A 60 0.35 10.08 -16.91
N PHE A 61 1.65 9.89 -16.85
CA PHE A 61 2.28 8.57 -16.83
C PHE A 61 1.91 7.75 -15.58
N THR A 62 1.80 8.38 -14.41
CA THR A 62 1.38 7.71 -13.17
C THR A 62 -0.13 7.78 -12.95
N SER A 63 -0.74 8.94 -13.23
CA SER A 63 -2.11 9.28 -12.84
C SER A 63 -3.20 8.82 -13.82
N SER A 64 -2.85 8.34 -15.03
CA SER A 64 -3.84 8.00 -16.07
C SER A 64 -4.88 6.96 -15.61
N ALA A 65 -4.49 6.03 -14.74
CA ALA A 65 -5.38 5.01 -14.20
C ALA A 65 -6.37 5.52 -13.15
N LEU A 66 -6.22 6.75 -12.64
CA LEU A 66 -7.16 7.32 -11.68
C LEU A 66 -8.58 7.55 -12.26
N THR A 67 -8.73 7.43 -13.57
CA THR A 67 -10.03 7.51 -14.28
C THR A 67 -10.61 6.13 -14.63
N ASP A 68 -9.94 5.03 -14.23
CA ASP A 68 -10.46 3.67 -14.46
C ASP A 68 -11.82 3.52 -13.72
N PRO A 69 -12.84 2.92 -14.35
CA PRO A 69 -14.18 2.80 -13.76
C PRO A 69 -14.21 1.99 -12.45
N ARG A 70 -13.20 1.19 -12.15
CA ARG A 70 -13.05 0.45 -10.90
C ARG A 70 -12.57 1.34 -9.75
N VAL A 71 -12.03 2.54 -10.03
CA VAL A 71 -11.42 3.45 -9.04
C VAL A 71 -12.46 4.41 -8.51
N THR A 72 -12.49 4.57 -7.19
CA THR A 72 -13.21 5.65 -6.51
C THR A 72 -12.23 6.44 -5.65
N LEU A 73 -12.22 7.75 -5.85
CA LEU A 73 -11.39 8.68 -5.08
C LEU A 73 -12.20 9.26 -3.92
N TYR A 74 -11.61 9.27 -2.74
CA TYR A 74 -12.12 9.91 -1.54
C TYR A 74 -11.11 10.94 -1.06
N PHE A 75 -11.52 12.20 -0.96
CA PHE A 75 -10.67 13.28 -0.46
C PHE A 75 -10.95 13.52 1.01
N GLN A 76 -10.21 12.81 1.87
CA GLN A 76 -10.35 12.90 3.33
C GLN A 76 -9.16 12.28 4.05
N ASP A 77 -9.10 12.46 5.36
CA ASP A 77 -8.10 11.83 6.21
C ASP A 77 -8.23 10.30 6.20
N GLY A 78 -7.13 9.60 5.88
CA GLY A 78 -7.07 8.14 5.83
C GLY A 78 -7.32 7.48 7.20
N VAL A 79 -6.94 8.13 8.30
CA VAL A 79 -7.20 7.64 9.66
C VAL A 79 -8.70 7.64 9.95
N GLU A 80 -9.37 8.74 9.64
CA GLU A 80 -10.82 8.85 9.83
C GLU A 80 -11.60 7.93 8.86
N TYR A 81 -11.10 7.76 7.64
CA TYR A 81 -11.70 6.81 6.70
C TYR A 81 -11.68 5.38 7.26
N ILE A 82 -10.51 4.90 7.69
CA ILE A 82 -10.34 3.55 8.24
C ILE A 82 -11.18 3.35 9.49
N LYS A 83 -11.23 4.32 10.39
CA LYS A 83 -12.01 4.27 11.63
C LYS A 83 -13.51 4.09 11.39
N ASN A 84 -14.02 4.68 10.31
CA ASN A 84 -15.45 4.63 9.95
C ASN A 84 -15.74 3.59 8.85
N CYS A 85 -14.75 2.80 8.45
CA CYS A 85 -14.87 1.88 7.33
C CYS A 85 -15.71 0.65 7.69
N SER A 86 -16.76 0.40 6.92
CA SER A 86 -17.56 -0.84 7.00
C SER A 86 -17.24 -1.83 5.89
N THR A 87 -16.52 -1.41 4.87
CA THR A 87 -16.12 -2.24 3.73
C THR A 87 -15.00 -3.21 4.15
N LYS A 88 -14.98 -4.40 3.57
CA LYS A 88 -13.87 -5.35 3.70
C LYS A 88 -13.03 -5.35 2.43
N TYR A 89 -11.72 -5.27 2.63
CA TYR A 89 -10.71 -5.27 1.56
C TYR A 89 -9.85 -6.53 1.62
N ASP A 90 -9.45 -7.01 0.48
CA ASP A 90 -8.51 -8.14 0.39
C ASP A 90 -7.06 -7.66 0.50
N SER A 91 -6.82 -6.43 0.08
CA SER A 91 -5.53 -5.75 0.27
C SER A 91 -5.72 -4.30 0.67
N ILE A 92 -4.89 -3.82 1.59
CA ILE A 92 -4.76 -2.40 1.95
C ILE A 92 -3.31 -2.00 1.68
N ILE A 93 -3.12 -0.97 0.86
CA ILE A 93 -1.80 -0.41 0.57
C ILE A 93 -1.74 0.99 1.15
N VAL A 94 -0.82 1.20 2.10
CA VAL A 94 -0.57 2.51 2.71
C VAL A 94 0.64 3.13 2.02
N ASP A 95 0.33 3.94 1.02
CA ASP A 95 1.28 4.67 0.17
C ASP A 95 1.32 6.13 0.61
N SER A 96 1.84 6.35 1.81
CA SER A 96 1.83 7.64 2.50
C SER A 96 3.17 8.35 2.43
N THR A 97 3.15 9.61 2.86
CA THR A 97 4.36 10.37 3.20
C THR A 97 5.02 9.81 4.47
N ASP A 98 6.18 10.35 4.81
CA ASP A 98 6.93 10.04 6.03
C ASP A 98 6.09 10.31 7.31
N PRO A 99 6.45 9.70 8.46
CA PRO A 99 5.71 9.84 9.73
C PRO A 99 5.92 11.22 10.38
N ILE A 100 5.66 12.28 9.65
CA ILE A 100 5.82 13.68 10.07
C ILE A 100 4.52 14.46 9.79
N GLY A 101 4.08 15.25 10.75
CA GLY A 101 2.91 16.11 10.60
C GLY A 101 1.63 15.33 10.38
N THR A 102 0.93 15.58 9.28
CA THR A 102 -0.35 14.90 8.94
C THR A 102 -0.22 13.41 8.72
N GLY A 103 1.00 12.93 8.37
CA GLY A 103 1.28 11.51 8.15
C GLY A 103 1.40 10.70 9.45
N GLU A 104 1.69 11.31 10.60
CA GLU A 104 1.97 10.59 11.86
C GLU A 104 0.85 9.62 12.28
N GLY A 105 -0.41 9.99 12.02
CA GLY A 105 -1.57 9.19 12.34
C GLY A 105 -1.60 7.81 11.68
N LEU A 106 -1.02 7.69 10.48
CA LEU A 106 -0.96 6.46 9.70
C LEU A 106 0.07 5.44 10.22
N PHE A 107 0.86 5.83 11.22
CA PHE A 107 1.87 4.96 11.84
C PHE A 107 1.52 4.56 13.28
N THR A 108 0.28 4.81 13.70
CA THR A 108 -0.19 4.45 15.04
C THR A 108 -0.67 3.00 15.11
N ARG A 109 -0.63 2.41 16.32
CA ARG A 109 -1.19 1.07 16.56
C ARG A 109 -2.69 1.04 16.27
N GLU A 110 -3.38 2.10 16.60
CA GLU A 110 -4.83 2.27 16.38
C GLU A 110 -5.18 2.24 14.89
N PHE A 111 -4.39 2.91 14.06
CA PHE A 111 -4.56 2.86 12.61
C PHE A 111 -4.32 1.45 12.05
N TYR A 112 -3.25 0.77 12.49
CA TYR A 112 -2.99 -0.61 12.07
C TYR A 112 -4.07 -1.58 12.54
N GLN A 113 -4.64 -1.38 13.73
CA GLN A 113 -5.80 -2.15 14.19
C GLN A 113 -7.02 -1.88 13.28
N GLY A 114 -7.29 -0.63 12.93
CA GLY A 114 -8.35 -0.27 11.99
C GLY A 114 -8.15 -0.93 10.61
N CYS A 115 -6.92 -0.94 10.08
CA CYS A 115 -6.58 -1.66 8.85
C CYS A 115 -6.83 -3.17 9.01
N PHE A 116 -6.41 -3.76 10.12
CA PHE A 116 -6.69 -5.16 10.42
C PHE A 116 -8.20 -5.43 10.41
N ASP A 117 -8.99 -4.60 11.07
CA ASP A 117 -10.44 -4.77 11.14
C ASP A 117 -11.12 -4.57 9.78
N ALA A 118 -10.60 -3.66 8.93
CA ALA A 118 -11.10 -3.43 7.57
C ALA A 118 -10.68 -4.50 6.55
N LEU A 119 -9.66 -5.31 6.85
CA LEU A 119 -9.26 -6.43 6.00
C LEU A 119 -10.25 -7.60 6.08
N SER A 120 -10.40 -8.33 4.98
CA SER A 120 -11.04 -9.65 4.91
C SER A 120 -10.33 -10.67 5.83
N HIS A 121 -10.89 -11.86 5.98
CA HIS A 121 -10.37 -12.88 6.91
C HIS A 121 -8.94 -13.34 6.60
N ASP A 122 -8.47 -13.14 5.39
CA ASP A 122 -7.15 -13.53 4.89
C ASP A 122 -6.39 -12.37 4.22
N GLY A 123 -6.84 -11.14 4.43
CA GLY A 123 -6.31 -9.95 3.79
C GLY A 123 -4.87 -9.60 4.17
N ILE A 124 -4.26 -8.81 3.31
CA ILE A 124 -2.86 -8.34 3.42
C ILE A 124 -2.84 -6.81 3.47
N MET A 125 -2.05 -6.26 4.37
CA MET A 125 -1.66 -4.86 4.38
C MET A 125 -0.19 -4.73 3.99
N VAL A 126 0.11 -3.77 3.13
CA VAL A 126 1.48 -3.32 2.85
C VAL A 126 1.55 -1.82 3.10
N ASN A 127 2.62 -1.37 3.72
CA ASN A 127 2.88 0.05 3.89
C ASN A 127 4.32 0.38 3.53
N GLN A 128 4.54 1.60 3.09
CA GLN A 128 5.89 2.13 3.02
C GLN A 128 6.47 2.24 4.44
N HIS A 129 7.73 1.85 4.58
CA HIS A 129 8.58 2.16 5.72
C HIS A 129 9.65 3.13 5.26
N GLU A 130 10.48 3.60 6.15
CA GLU A 130 11.59 4.47 5.82
C GLU A 130 12.80 3.71 5.26
N GLY A 131 13.81 4.46 4.83
CA GLY A 131 15.12 3.91 4.52
C GLY A 131 15.84 3.43 5.79
N PRO A 132 16.55 2.28 5.76
CA PRO A 132 17.25 1.77 6.94
C PRO A 132 18.61 2.43 7.18
N PHE A 133 19.05 3.31 6.29
CA PHE A 133 20.43 3.83 6.27
C PHE A 133 20.67 4.94 7.29
N TYR A 134 19.74 5.89 7.40
CA TYR A 134 19.84 6.99 8.34
C TYR A 134 19.21 6.59 9.68
N GLU A 135 19.86 6.98 10.80
CA GLU A 135 19.46 6.50 12.12
C GLU A 135 18.04 6.91 12.53
N GLU A 136 17.61 8.11 12.18
CA GLU A 136 16.26 8.60 12.50
C GLU A 136 15.19 7.82 11.74
N ASP A 137 15.40 7.59 10.43
CA ASP A 137 14.51 6.82 9.56
C ASP A 137 14.45 5.36 10.02
N ALA A 138 15.60 4.75 10.31
CA ALA A 138 15.66 3.38 10.82
C ALA A 138 14.91 3.23 12.15
N ARG A 139 14.98 4.20 13.05
CA ARG A 139 14.22 4.21 14.30
C ARG A 139 12.72 4.40 14.05
N ALA A 140 12.34 5.24 13.08
CA ALA A 140 10.93 5.42 12.70
C ALA A 140 10.35 4.11 12.14
N CYS A 141 11.06 3.46 11.22
CA CYS A 141 10.73 2.13 10.69
C CYS A 141 10.56 1.09 11.81
N GLN A 142 11.50 1.00 12.74
CA GLN A 142 11.44 0.07 13.86
C GLN A 142 10.21 0.29 14.75
N ARG A 143 9.89 1.56 15.06
CA ARG A 143 8.69 1.90 15.85
C ARG A 143 7.40 1.52 15.12
N ALA A 144 7.31 1.86 13.83
CA ALA A 144 6.13 1.52 13.02
C ALA A 144 5.96 0.00 12.92
N HIS A 145 7.04 -0.72 12.62
CA HIS A 145 6.99 -2.18 12.48
C HIS A 145 6.64 -2.88 13.81
N ALA A 146 7.15 -2.41 14.94
CA ALA A 146 6.81 -2.95 16.25
C ALA A 146 5.29 -2.88 16.51
N ARG A 147 4.64 -1.76 16.15
CA ARG A 147 3.18 -1.60 16.27
C ARG A 147 2.40 -2.54 15.34
N ILE A 148 2.92 -2.80 14.14
CA ILE A 148 2.32 -3.78 13.21
C ILE A 148 2.39 -5.18 13.79
N VAL A 149 3.53 -5.58 14.37
CA VAL A 149 3.74 -6.89 15.02
C VAL A 149 2.75 -7.13 16.17
N GLU A 150 2.36 -6.09 16.89
CA GLU A 150 1.35 -6.20 17.96
C GLU A 150 -0.06 -6.54 17.45
N VAL A 151 -0.34 -6.23 16.17
CA VAL A 151 -1.68 -6.34 15.58
C VAL A 151 -1.82 -7.56 14.67
N PHE A 152 -0.81 -7.80 13.83
CA PHE A 152 -0.89 -8.82 12.78
C PHE A 152 -0.17 -10.12 13.15
N PRO A 153 -0.77 -11.29 12.92
CA PRO A 153 -0.15 -12.59 13.20
C PRO A 153 1.07 -12.89 12.31
N ILE A 154 1.10 -12.31 11.13
CA ILE A 154 2.23 -12.40 10.20
C ILE A 154 2.68 -10.98 9.85
N SER A 155 3.93 -10.68 10.20
CA SER A 155 4.54 -9.38 9.92
C SER A 155 5.97 -9.58 9.46
N ARG A 156 6.33 -8.96 8.33
CA ARG A 156 7.65 -9.04 7.69
C ARG A 156 8.02 -7.68 7.09
N VAL A 157 9.29 -7.54 6.81
CA VAL A 157 9.83 -6.38 6.06
C VAL A 157 10.51 -6.90 4.81
N TYR A 158 10.28 -6.25 3.70
CA TYR A 158 11.04 -6.46 2.47
C TYR A 158 11.64 -5.15 1.99
N GLN A 159 12.59 -5.23 1.09
CA GLN A 159 13.35 -4.09 0.61
C GLN A 159 13.32 -3.99 -0.91
N ALA A 160 13.49 -2.76 -1.39
CA ALA A 160 13.76 -2.48 -2.80
C ALA A 160 14.81 -1.39 -2.96
N ASN A 161 15.51 -1.41 -4.08
CA ASN A 161 16.39 -0.32 -4.46
C ASN A 161 15.58 0.73 -5.23
N ILE A 162 15.44 1.91 -4.65
CA ILE A 162 14.72 3.05 -5.23
C ILE A 162 15.73 4.19 -5.44
N PRO A 163 16.36 4.29 -6.62
CA PRO A 163 17.49 5.19 -6.85
C PRO A 163 17.19 6.68 -6.61
N THR A 164 15.92 7.07 -6.69
CA THR A 164 15.48 8.45 -6.48
C THR A 164 15.33 8.84 -5.01
N TYR A 165 15.32 7.87 -4.10
CA TYR A 165 15.23 8.13 -2.66
C TYR A 165 16.60 8.25 -2.02
N ALA A 166 16.68 8.98 -0.92
CA ALA A 166 17.91 9.08 -0.14
C ALA A 166 18.44 7.68 0.20
N SER A 167 19.74 7.47 0.07
CA SER A 167 20.41 6.17 0.16
C SER A 167 20.08 5.12 -0.94
N GLY A 168 19.06 5.30 -1.73
CA GLY A 168 18.62 4.32 -2.74
C GLY A 168 18.08 3.00 -2.17
N HIS A 169 17.88 2.91 -0.87
CA HIS A 169 17.49 1.68 -0.16
C HIS A 169 16.21 1.95 0.64
N TRP A 170 15.12 1.29 0.27
CA TRP A 170 13.81 1.52 0.86
C TRP A 170 13.18 0.25 1.40
N LEU A 171 12.45 0.36 2.50
CA LEU A 171 11.78 -0.74 3.16
C LEU A 171 10.26 -0.63 3.03
N PHE A 172 9.63 -1.78 3.00
CA PHE A 172 8.18 -1.95 3.02
C PHE A 172 7.79 -2.92 4.12
N GLY A 173 6.73 -2.60 4.85
CA GLY A 173 6.10 -3.49 5.80
C GLY A 173 5.09 -4.40 5.09
N PHE A 174 5.13 -5.69 5.37
CA PHE A 174 4.14 -6.67 4.93
C PHE A 174 3.46 -7.25 6.15
N ALA A 175 2.16 -7.08 6.26
CA ALA A 175 1.35 -7.56 7.37
C ALA A 175 0.16 -8.36 6.84
N SER A 176 -0.06 -9.56 7.35
CA SER A 176 -1.07 -10.46 6.82
C SER A 176 -1.80 -11.20 7.94
N LYS A 177 -3.09 -11.47 7.70
CA LYS A 177 -3.89 -12.35 8.57
C LYS A 177 -3.59 -13.83 8.36
N LYS A 178 -3.09 -14.22 7.17
CA LYS A 178 -2.96 -15.62 6.79
C LYS A 178 -1.70 -15.95 6.00
N TYR A 179 -1.37 -15.16 4.99
CA TYR A 179 -0.33 -15.52 4.01
C TYR A 179 1.05 -15.03 4.42
N HIS A 180 2.04 -15.89 4.28
CA HIS A 180 3.45 -15.55 4.49
C HIS A 180 4.12 -15.18 3.14
N PRO A 181 4.82 -14.04 3.00
CA PRO A 181 5.25 -13.52 1.70
C PRO A 181 6.19 -14.44 0.92
N VAL A 182 6.92 -15.34 1.59
CA VAL A 182 7.84 -16.26 0.93
C VAL A 182 7.23 -17.66 0.76
N ARG A 183 6.55 -18.19 1.80
CA ARG A 183 6.01 -19.56 1.77
C ARG A 183 4.77 -19.71 0.91
N ASP A 184 3.98 -18.64 0.82
CA ASP A 184 2.69 -18.65 0.10
C ASP A 184 2.77 -17.87 -1.22
N LEU A 185 3.99 -17.62 -1.73
CA LEU A 185 4.21 -16.98 -3.01
C LEU A 185 3.59 -17.82 -4.14
N GLN A 186 2.73 -17.19 -4.94
CA GLN A 186 2.05 -17.77 -6.09
C GLN A 186 2.85 -17.52 -7.39
N ALA A 187 4.12 -17.94 -7.41
CA ALA A 187 5.08 -17.58 -8.47
C ALA A 187 4.55 -17.89 -9.88
N GLU A 188 4.11 -19.12 -10.13
CA GLU A 188 3.63 -19.54 -11.47
C GLU A 188 2.37 -18.77 -11.89
N ALA A 189 1.43 -18.57 -10.96
CA ALA A 189 0.21 -17.82 -11.23
C ALA A 189 0.54 -16.35 -11.52
N TRP A 190 1.46 -15.76 -10.78
CA TRP A 190 1.88 -14.37 -10.98
C TRP A 190 2.64 -14.18 -12.29
N GLU A 191 3.58 -15.06 -12.63
CA GLU A 191 4.34 -15.05 -13.88
C GLU A 191 3.41 -15.18 -15.10
N SER A 192 2.36 -15.99 -14.99
CA SER A 192 1.37 -16.16 -16.08
C SER A 192 0.60 -14.89 -16.45
N LEU A 193 0.60 -13.87 -15.56
CA LEU A 193 -0.04 -12.58 -15.84
C LEU A 193 0.77 -11.71 -16.82
N GLY A 194 2.04 -12.03 -17.08
CA GLY A 194 2.89 -11.31 -18.04
C GLY A 194 3.12 -9.85 -17.68
N LEU A 195 3.14 -9.51 -16.38
CA LEU A 195 3.27 -8.14 -15.88
C LEU A 195 4.70 -7.58 -15.94
N GLU A 196 5.68 -8.40 -16.26
CA GLU A 196 7.10 -8.01 -16.38
C GLU A 196 7.33 -7.04 -17.55
N THR A 197 6.47 -7.07 -18.56
CA THR A 197 6.53 -6.17 -19.70
C THR A 197 5.53 -5.04 -19.54
N ARG A 198 6.01 -3.82 -19.76
CA ARG A 198 5.20 -2.60 -19.74
C ARG A 198 4.59 -2.32 -21.10
#